data_b0f8fadbedd7902d503aaf2f15801043
#
_entry.id   b0f8fadbedd7902d503aaf2f15801043
#
_cell.length_a   1.000
_cell.length_b   1.000
_cell.length_c   1.000
_cell.angle_alpha   90.00
_cell.angle_beta   90.00
_cell.angle_gamma   90.00
#
_symmetry.space_group_name_H-M   'P 1'
#
loop_
_entity.id
_entity.type
_entity.pdbx_description
1 polymer ?
#
loop_
_entity_poly.entity_id
_entity_poly.type
_entity_poly.pdbx_seq_one_letter_code
_entity_poly.pdbx_strand_id
1 'polypeptide(L)'
;MKKDSAEVGFINKANYQTGSNRDYTNAAMEKKKPSLLLHACCGPCSTACVERVVQDFEVTLFFYNPNITDKNEYLLRKETLLQFVNAYNAEHKDEFTVNFIEGEYDVQRWLDRTDSLKDEPEGGARCDICFAMRLTETARQAKKLEFDYFTTTMSVSPHKNYDKIKTLGMILEDEYGISYLDIDFKKKNGFARSVEMSKQYGLYRQGFCGCEYAKLAQEAKRENDR
;
A
#
# COMPACT_ATOMS: atom_id res chain seq x y z
N MET A 1 -9.02 18.17 52.08
CA MET A 1 -10.01 19.22 51.71
C MET A 1 -10.20 19.19 50.21
N LYS A 2 -11.46 18.94 49.85
CA LYS A 2 -12.20 19.16 48.61
C LYS A 2 -11.57 18.71 47.27
N LYS A 3 -12.17 17.62 46.75
CA LYS A 3 -12.28 17.18 45.36
C LYS A 3 -13.14 18.17 44.59
N ASP A 4 -12.81 18.47 43.36
CA ASP A 4 -13.77 18.94 42.37
C ASP A 4 -13.66 18.07 41.12
N SER A 5 -14.75 17.34 40.90
CA SER A 5 -15.09 16.55 39.74
C SER A 5 -15.76 17.46 38.71
N ALA A 6 -15.28 17.47 37.46
CA ALA A 6 -15.97 18.14 36.36
C ALA A 6 -16.73 17.10 35.53
N GLU A 7 -18.04 17.29 35.49
CA GLU A 7 -19.04 16.48 34.80
C GLU A 7 -18.96 16.62 33.30
N VAL A 8 -19.14 15.48 32.63
CA VAL A 8 -19.36 15.38 31.18
C VAL A 8 -20.82 15.68 30.87
N GLY A 9 -21.10 16.82 30.25
CA GLY A 9 -22.44 17.22 29.86
C GLY A 9 -22.94 16.49 28.62
N PHE A 10 -23.99 15.68 28.79
CA PHE A 10 -24.84 15.16 27.72
C PHE A 10 -25.66 16.29 27.10
N ILE A 11 -25.54 16.50 25.78
CA ILE A 11 -26.41 17.39 25.03
C ILE A 11 -27.67 16.64 24.60
N ASN A 12 -28.79 17.12 25.13
CA ASN A 12 -30.14 16.58 24.97
C ASN A 12 -30.74 16.92 23.59
N LYS A 13 -31.49 15.96 23.06
CA LYS A 13 -32.41 16.13 21.92
C LYS A 13 -33.57 17.03 22.30
N ALA A 14 -33.94 17.92 21.44
CA ALA A 14 -35.28 18.32 21.00
C ALA A 14 -35.37 19.82 20.75
N ASN A 15 -35.62 20.16 19.47
CA ASN A 15 -36.73 21.04 19.11
C ASN A 15 -36.77 21.21 17.60
N TYR A 16 -37.64 20.41 16.95
CA TYR A 16 -38.11 20.68 15.60
C TYR A 16 -39.25 21.68 15.71
N GLN A 17 -39.08 22.85 15.12
CA GLN A 17 -40.19 23.70 14.73
C GLN A 17 -40.24 23.85 13.22
N THR A 18 -41.39 23.48 12.67
CA THR A 18 -41.82 23.56 11.29
C THR A 18 -41.98 25.02 10.83
N GLY A 19 -41.46 25.32 9.64
CA GLY A 19 -41.76 26.59 8.98
C GLY A 19 -41.04 26.78 7.63
N SER A 20 -41.84 26.70 6.56
CA SER A 20 -41.69 27.32 5.24
C SER A 20 -40.77 26.65 4.22
N ASN A 21 -41.42 26.23 3.09
CA ASN A 21 -40.88 25.87 1.80
C ASN A 21 -39.64 26.67 1.40
N ARG A 22 -38.50 25.99 1.33
CA ARG A 22 -37.41 26.35 0.47
C ARG A 22 -37.12 25.13 -0.41
N ASP A 23 -37.18 25.33 -1.70
CA ASP A 23 -36.75 24.38 -2.73
C ASP A 23 -35.31 23.96 -2.45
N TYR A 24 -35.15 22.80 -1.83
CA TYR A 24 -33.85 22.12 -1.78
C TYR A 24 -33.70 21.38 -3.11
N THR A 25 -33.17 22.04 -4.10
CA THR A 25 -32.48 21.35 -5.17
C THR A 25 -31.34 20.59 -4.51
N ASN A 26 -31.51 19.28 -4.35
CA ASN A 26 -30.49 18.34 -3.92
C ASN A 26 -29.32 18.31 -4.94
N ALA A 27 -28.44 19.29 -4.87
CA ALA A 27 -27.07 19.07 -5.22
C ALA A 27 -26.49 18.24 -4.05
N ALA A 28 -26.60 16.92 -4.14
CA ALA A 28 -25.80 16.01 -3.33
C ALA A 28 -24.35 16.45 -3.59
N MET A 29 -23.72 17.13 -2.64
CA MET A 29 -22.28 17.33 -2.64
C MET A 29 -21.70 15.92 -2.59
N GLU A 30 -21.24 15.41 -3.73
CA GLU A 30 -20.44 14.17 -3.76
C GLU A 30 -19.28 14.40 -2.81
N LYS A 31 -19.28 13.67 -1.71
CA LYS A 31 -18.25 13.78 -0.69
C LYS A 31 -16.97 13.26 -1.34
N LYS A 32 -16.02 14.16 -1.63
CA LYS A 32 -14.75 13.81 -2.24
C LYS A 32 -14.14 12.63 -1.48
N LYS A 33 -13.76 11.57 -2.20
CA LYS A 33 -13.09 10.41 -1.59
C LYS A 33 -11.76 10.86 -0.99
N PRO A 34 -11.34 10.33 0.18
CA PRO A 34 -10.02 10.61 0.71
C PRO A 34 -8.92 10.05 -0.20
N SER A 35 -7.79 10.74 -0.25
CA SER A 35 -6.64 10.36 -1.06
C SER A 35 -5.78 9.31 -0.35
N LEU A 36 -5.34 8.28 -1.10
CA LEU A 36 -4.52 7.18 -0.61
C LEU A 36 -3.25 7.02 -1.43
N LEU A 37 -2.08 7.12 -0.78
CA LEU A 37 -0.82 6.71 -1.36
C LEU A 37 -0.55 5.23 -1.03
N LEU A 38 -0.68 4.37 -2.03
CA LEU A 38 -0.54 2.90 -1.91
C LEU A 38 0.82 2.47 -2.44
N HIS A 39 1.77 2.12 -1.54
CA HIS A 39 3.05 1.56 -1.96
C HIS A 39 2.86 0.27 -2.75
N ALA A 40 3.46 0.21 -3.95
CA ALA A 40 3.37 -0.90 -4.88
C ALA A 40 4.73 -1.53 -5.16
N CYS A 41 4.85 -2.85 -4.99
CA CYS A 41 6.08 -3.58 -5.32
C CYS A 41 6.09 -4.17 -6.73
N CYS A 42 4.94 -4.39 -7.34
CA CYS A 42 4.78 -4.93 -8.70
C CYS A 42 3.31 -4.90 -9.13
N GLY A 43 3.05 -5.08 -10.42
CA GLY A 43 1.69 -5.16 -10.96
C GLY A 43 0.82 -6.23 -10.29
N PRO A 44 1.23 -7.50 -10.27
CA PRO A 44 0.43 -8.58 -9.68
C PRO A 44 -0.05 -8.34 -8.25
N CYS A 45 0.84 -7.84 -7.37
CA CYS A 45 0.46 -7.57 -5.98
C CYS A 45 -0.51 -6.38 -5.85
N SER A 46 -0.49 -5.46 -6.82
CA SER A 46 -1.31 -4.26 -6.79
C SER A 46 -2.76 -4.49 -7.24
N THR A 47 -3.02 -5.51 -8.07
CA THR A 47 -4.34 -5.76 -8.66
C THR A 47 -5.46 -5.86 -7.61
N ALA A 48 -5.44 -6.88 -6.78
CA ALA A 48 -6.45 -7.11 -5.74
C ALA A 48 -6.43 -6.04 -4.63
N CYS A 49 -5.29 -5.38 -4.42
CA CYS A 49 -5.21 -4.28 -3.45
C CYS A 49 -5.96 -3.05 -3.96
N VAL A 50 -5.75 -2.67 -5.23
CA VAL A 50 -6.47 -1.55 -5.88
C VAL A 50 -7.96 -1.84 -5.93
N GLU A 51 -8.38 -3.01 -6.45
CA GLU A 51 -9.78 -3.42 -6.50
C GLU A 51 -10.49 -3.24 -5.15
N ARG A 52 -9.77 -3.49 -4.06
CA ARG A 52 -10.33 -3.47 -2.70
C ARG A 52 -10.51 -2.08 -2.11
N VAL A 53 -9.76 -1.09 -2.58
CA VAL A 53 -9.76 0.27 -1.98
C VAL A 53 -10.26 1.35 -2.92
N VAL A 54 -10.30 1.13 -4.24
CA VAL A 54 -10.61 2.16 -5.23
C VAL A 54 -12.03 2.72 -5.13
N GLN A 55 -12.96 1.96 -4.55
CA GLN A 55 -14.34 2.43 -4.34
C GLN A 55 -14.43 3.46 -3.21
N ASP A 56 -13.52 3.39 -2.23
CA ASP A 56 -13.54 4.22 -1.03
C ASP A 56 -12.50 5.35 -1.07
N PHE A 57 -11.47 5.25 -1.94
CA PHE A 57 -10.32 6.17 -1.99
C PHE A 57 -9.98 6.64 -3.40
N GLU A 58 -9.42 7.85 -3.51
CA GLU A 58 -8.65 8.29 -4.67
C GLU A 58 -7.25 7.69 -4.59
N VAL A 59 -6.98 6.63 -5.38
CA VAL A 59 -5.77 5.82 -5.25
C VAL A 59 -4.64 6.33 -6.13
N THR A 60 -3.46 6.53 -5.53
CA THR A 60 -2.20 6.73 -6.23
C THR A 60 -1.24 5.62 -5.84
N LEU A 61 -0.76 4.85 -6.83
CA LEU A 61 0.26 3.83 -6.63
C LEU A 61 1.64 4.47 -6.58
N PHE A 62 2.39 4.17 -5.52
CA PHE A 62 3.76 4.64 -5.32
C PHE A 62 4.75 3.49 -5.52
N PHE A 63 5.47 3.51 -6.65
CA PHE A 63 6.47 2.49 -6.98
C PHE A 63 7.84 2.90 -6.45
N TYR A 64 8.16 2.43 -5.24
CA TYR A 64 9.46 2.66 -4.59
C TYR A 64 10.05 1.34 -4.10
N ASN A 65 11.02 0.80 -4.79
CA ASN A 65 11.55 -0.54 -4.58
C ASN A 65 13.09 -0.60 -4.73
N PRO A 66 13.85 0.03 -3.84
CA PRO A 66 15.33 0.02 -3.88
C PRO A 66 15.91 -1.39 -3.65
N ASN A 67 15.11 -2.30 -3.12
CA ASN A 67 15.47 -3.70 -2.90
C ASN A 67 15.49 -4.56 -4.18
N ILE A 68 14.98 -4.07 -5.30
CA ILE A 68 15.08 -4.79 -6.57
C ILE A 68 16.44 -4.44 -7.15
N THR A 69 17.44 -5.29 -6.87
CA THR A 69 18.85 -5.02 -7.18
C THR A 69 19.20 -5.15 -8.65
N ASP A 70 18.47 -5.99 -9.40
CA ASP A 70 18.58 -6.11 -10.84
C ASP A 70 17.75 -5.03 -11.55
N LYS A 71 18.42 -4.15 -12.30
CA LYS A 71 17.78 -3.04 -13.00
C LYS A 71 16.76 -3.51 -14.05
N ASN A 72 17.02 -4.62 -14.73
CA ASN A 72 16.07 -5.14 -15.73
C ASN A 72 14.81 -5.66 -15.06
N GLU A 73 14.95 -6.36 -13.94
CA GLU A 73 13.82 -6.80 -13.12
C GLU A 73 13.03 -5.60 -12.55
N TYR A 74 13.71 -4.53 -12.12
CA TYR A 74 13.06 -3.29 -11.68
C TYR A 74 12.21 -2.68 -12.80
N LEU A 75 12.78 -2.52 -13.99
CA LEU A 75 12.08 -1.97 -15.15
C LEU A 75 10.90 -2.85 -15.56
N LEU A 76 11.09 -4.16 -15.62
CA LEU A 76 10.02 -5.12 -15.96
C LEU A 76 8.85 -5.06 -14.99
N ARG A 77 9.11 -4.94 -13.67
CA ARG A 77 8.05 -4.80 -12.66
C ARG A 77 7.33 -3.45 -12.74
N LYS A 78 8.07 -2.38 -13.06
CA LYS A 78 7.47 -1.06 -13.29
C LYS A 78 6.55 -1.09 -14.52
N GLU A 79 7.03 -1.60 -15.63
CA GLU A 79 6.24 -1.72 -16.87
C GLU A 79 5.00 -2.57 -16.66
N THR A 80 5.14 -3.70 -15.95
CA THR A 80 4.00 -4.56 -15.59
C THR A 80 2.98 -3.83 -14.71
N LEU A 81 3.43 -2.98 -13.80
CA LEU A 81 2.53 -2.17 -12.97
C LEU A 81 1.80 -1.12 -13.81
N LEU A 82 2.51 -0.44 -14.72
CA LEU A 82 1.91 0.52 -15.65
C LEU A 82 0.93 -0.14 -16.62
N GLN A 83 1.26 -1.35 -17.11
CA GLN A 83 0.33 -2.16 -17.90
C GLN A 83 -0.98 -2.40 -17.16
N PHE A 84 -0.92 -2.80 -15.89
CA PHE A 84 -2.11 -2.98 -15.06
C PHE A 84 -2.89 -1.66 -14.90
N VAL A 85 -2.22 -0.57 -14.51
CA VAL A 85 -2.87 0.74 -14.29
C VAL A 85 -3.61 1.20 -15.55
N ASN A 86 -2.95 1.13 -16.71
CA ASN A 86 -3.54 1.56 -17.98
C ASN A 86 -4.77 0.71 -18.36
N ALA A 87 -4.66 -0.63 -18.25
CA ALA A 87 -5.75 -1.53 -18.57
C ALA A 87 -6.93 -1.36 -17.60
N TYR A 88 -6.66 -1.25 -16.30
CA TYR A 88 -7.66 -1.07 -15.26
C TYR A 88 -8.40 0.26 -15.39
N ASN A 89 -7.67 1.36 -15.64
CA ASN A 89 -8.28 2.67 -15.90
C ASN A 89 -9.10 2.71 -17.19
N ALA A 90 -8.69 1.99 -18.23
CA ALA A 90 -9.46 1.91 -19.47
C ALA A 90 -10.78 1.14 -19.28
N GLU A 91 -10.77 0.08 -18.46
CA GLU A 91 -11.94 -0.72 -18.12
C GLU A 91 -12.95 0.08 -17.27
N HIS A 92 -12.45 0.96 -16.36
CA HIS A 92 -13.25 1.71 -15.39
C HIS A 92 -13.23 3.24 -15.63
N LYS A 93 -13.06 3.67 -16.87
CA LYS A 93 -12.83 5.10 -17.24
C LYS A 93 -13.87 6.10 -16.72
N ASP A 94 -15.11 5.64 -16.53
CA ASP A 94 -16.23 6.48 -16.10
C ASP A 94 -16.51 6.37 -14.57
N GLU A 95 -15.72 5.56 -13.83
CA GLU A 95 -15.93 5.31 -12.42
C GLU A 95 -14.84 5.93 -11.54
N PHE A 96 -13.57 5.73 -11.89
CA PHE A 96 -12.41 6.23 -11.15
C PHE A 96 -11.13 6.22 -12.00
N THR A 97 -10.09 6.85 -11.47
CA THR A 97 -8.75 6.82 -12.05
C THR A 97 -7.73 6.44 -10.99
N VAL A 98 -6.92 5.43 -11.27
CA VAL A 98 -5.76 5.04 -10.46
C VAL A 98 -4.54 5.80 -11.01
N ASN A 99 -3.90 6.60 -10.16
CA ASN A 99 -2.70 7.34 -10.50
C ASN A 99 -1.43 6.55 -10.18
N PHE A 100 -0.29 7.00 -10.74
CA PHE A 100 1.00 6.38 -10.54
C PHE A 100 2.08 7.43 -10.28
N ILE A 101 2.94 7.16 -9.28
CA ILE A 101 4.15 7.94 -8.98
C ILE A 101 5.31 6.97 -8.83
N GLU A 102 6.45 7.28 -9.44
CA GLU A 102 7.71 6.55 -9.25
C GLU A 102 8.56 7.24 -8.18
N GLY A 103 9.06 6.48 -7.23
CA GLY A 103 10.07 6.92 -6.27
C GLY A 103 11.48 6.77 -6.82
N GLU A 104 12.45 7.30 -6.09
CA GLU A 104 13.87 7.20 -6.46
C GLU A 104 14.33 5.73 -6.46
N TYR A 105 15.03 5.31 -7.51
CA TYR A 105 15.63 3.99 -7.61
C TYR A 105 17.08 4.03 -7.10
N ASP A 106 17.24 3.98 -5.79
CA ASP A 106 18.54 4.02 -5.10
C ASP A 106 18.84 2.66 -4.44
N VAL A 107 19.37 1.74 -5.24
CA VAL A 107 19.78 0.39 -4.82
C VAL A 107 20.93 0.46 -3.81
N GLN A 108 21.88 1.41 -3.99
CA GLN A 108 23.04 1.51 -3.12
C GLN A 108 22.61 1.79 -1.68
N ARG A 109 21.68 2.71 -1.47
CA ARG A 109 21.13 3.00 -0.14
C ARG A 109 20.51 1.77 0.54
N TRP A 110 19.91 0.86 -0.24
CA TRP A 110 19.37 -0.38 0.30
C TRP A 110 20.49 -1.36 0.65
N LEU A 111 21.50 -1.53 -0.21
CA LEU A 111 22.66 -2.39 0.02
C LEU A 111 23.42 -1.95 1.26
N ASP A 112 23.74 -0.67 1.41
CA ASP A 112 24.47 -0.11 2.55
C ASP A 112 23.79 -0.44 3.90
N ARG A 113 22.47 -0.61 3.92
CA ARG A 113 21.71 -0.92 5.13
C ARG A 113 21.52 -2.43 5.36
N THR A 114 21.70 -3.25 4.35
CA THR A 114 21.35 -4.68 4.41
C THR A 114 22.52 -5.61 4.19
N ASP A 115 23.68 -5.14 3.74
CA ASP A 115 24.84 -5.99 3.43
C ASP A 115 25.34 -6.80 4.64
N SER A 116 25.36 -6.20 5.84
CA SER A 116 25.71 -6.93 7.07
C SER A 116 24.73 -8.05 7.45
N LEU A 117 23.56 -8.11 6.80
CA LEU A 117 22.49 -9.08 7.01
C LEU A 117 22.28 -10.01 5.82
N LYS A 118 23.28 -10.14 4.94
CA LYS A 118 23.20 -10.95 3.72
C LYS A 118 22.85 -12.41 3.97
N ASP A 119 23.35 -12.96 5.08
CA ASP A 119 23.16 -14.35 5.48
C ASP A 119 21.83 -14.62 6.21
N GLU A 120 21.05 -13.55 6.50
CA GLU A 120 19.73 -13.69 7.11
C GLU A 120 18.75 -14.38 6.16
N PRO A 121 17.86 -15.27 6.64
CA PRO A 121 16.83 -15.89 5.82
C PRO A 121 15.81 -14.86 5.31
N GLU A 122 15.02 -15.24 4.32
CA GLU A 122 13.83 -14.46 3.93
C GLU A 122 12.84 -14.40 5.12
N GLY A 123 12.37 -13.19 5.44
CA GLY A 123 11.54 -12.91 6.63
C GLY A 123 12.33 -12.52 7.89
N GLY A 124 13.68 -12.62 7.88
CA GLY A 124 14.56 -12.20 8.97
C GLY A 124 14.82 -10.69 9.01
N ALA A 125 15.84 -10.26 9.78
CA ALA A 125 16.16 -8.86 10.06
C ALA A 125 16.38 -8.02 8.78
N ARG A 126 17.01 -8.59 7.74
CA ARG A 126 17.16 -7.92 6.44
C ARG A 126 15.81 -7.50 5.85
N CYS A 127 14.80 -8.36 5.94
CA CYS A 127 13.45 -8.06 5.44
C CYS A 127 12.76 -6.98 6.27
N ASP A 128 13.01 -6.93 7.58
CA ASP A 128 12.47 -5.88 8.47
C ASP A 128 13.02 -4.50 8.07
N ILE A 129 14.32 -4.40 7.82
CA ILE A 129 14.94 -3.15 7.27
C ILE A 129 14.33 -2.80 5.91
N CYS A 130 14.14 -3.77 5.03
CA CYS A 130 13.54 -3.56 3.72
C CYS A 130 12.11 -3.03 3.81
N PHE A 131 11.29 -3.55 4.74
CA PHE A 131 9.94 -3.04 4.97
C PHE A 131 9.98 -1.62 5.52
N ALA A 132 10.86 -1.37 6.51
CA ALA A 132 11.04 -0.05 7.10
C ALA A 132 11.41 0.99 6.04
N MET A 133 12.42 0.74 5.22
CA MET A 133 12.84 1.68 4.17
C MET A 133 11.69 2.04 3.22
N ARG A 134 10.90 1.04 2.78
CA ARG A 134 9.83 1.26 1.82
C ARG A 134 8.62 1.97 2.42
N LEU A 135 8.20 1.57 3.62
CA LEU A 135 7.08 2.23 4.30
C LEU A 135 7.44 3.64 4.77
N THR A 136 8.63 3.86 5.32
CA THR A 136 9.09 5.20 5.73
C THR A 136 9.08 6.16 4.53
N GLU A 137 9.60 5.73 3.39
CA GLU A 137 9.58 6.58 2.19
C GLU A 137 8.15 6.85 1.71
N THR A 138 7.26 5.84 1.82
CA THR A 138 5.85 6.01 1.47
C THR A 138 5.15 7.02 2.39
N ALA A 139 5.33 6.92 3.71
CA ALA A 139 4.78 7.87 4.68
C ALA A 139 5.33 9.30 4.45
N ARG A 140 6.65 9.41 4.21
CA ARG A 140 7.30 10.69 3.90
C ARG A 140 6.75 11.35 2.64
N GLN A 141 6.53 10.58 1.57
CA GLN A 141 5.96 11.07 0.33
C GLN A 141 4.47 11.40 0.49
N ALA A 142 3.72 10.58 1.22
CA ALA A 142 2.32 10.85 1.51
C ALA A 142 2.17 12.19 2.26
N LYS A 143 3.00 12.44 3.26
CA LYS A 143 3.03 13.71 3.99
C LYS A 143 3.41 14.88 3.08
N LYS A 144 4.47 14.73 2.28
CA LYS A 144 4.97 15.78 1.37
C LYS A 144 3.96 16.19 0.31
N LEU A 145 3.17 15.22 -0.18
CA LEU A 145 2.20 15.41 -1.25
C LEU A 145 0.75 15.56 -0.74
N GLU A 146 0.59 15.72 0.59
CA GLU A 146 -0.68 15.99 1.27
C GLU A 146 -1.76 14.93 1.02
N PHE A 147 -1.38 13.64 1.00
CA PHE A 147 -2.34 12.54 1.01
C PHE A 147 -2.99 12.41 2.39
N ASP A 148 -4.24 11.93 2.42
CA ASP A 148 -4.96 11.65 3.68
C ASP A 148 -4.47 10.36 4.33
N TYR A 149 -4.13 9.35 3.50
CA TYR A 149 -3.72 8.02 3.95
C TYR A 149 -2.52 7.47 3.20
N PHE A 150 -1.79 6.56 3.85
CA PHE A 150 -0.81 5.71 3.19
C PHE A 150 -0.97 4.24 3.61
N THR A 151 -0.56 3.31 2.76
CA THR A 151 -0.47 1.87 3.06
C THR A 151 0.42 1.16 2.04
N THR A 152 0.43 -0.18 2.04
CA THR A 152 1.28 -0.99 1.15
C THR A 152 0.61 -2.24 0.64
N THR A 153 0.91 -2.61 -0.61
CA THR A 153 0.51 -3.91 -1.19
C THR A 153 1.30 -5.09 -0.64
N MET A 154 2.34 -4.86 0.17
CA MET A 154 3.19 -5.95 0.70
C MET A 154 2.40 -6.98 1.50
N SER A 155 1.35 -6.56 2.21
CA SER A 155 0.54 -7.45 3.04
C SER A 155 -0.28 -8.48 2.25
N VAL A 156 -0.41 -8.38 0.92
CA VAL A 156 -1.09 -9.39 0.10
C VAL A 156 -0.27 -10.69 -0.03
N SER A 157 1.05 -10.59 0.09
CA SER A 157 1.95 -11.74 -0.04
C SER A 157 1.86 -12.67 1.16
N PRO A 158 1.70 -14.00 0.96
CA PRO A 158 1.71 -14.97 2.06
C PRO A 158 3.07 -15.08 2.76
N HIS A 159 4.16 -14.66 2.09
CA HIS A 159 5.53 -14.72 2.60
C HIS A 159 5.91 -13.50 3.44
N LYS A 160 5.02 -12.51 3.60
CA LYS A 160 5.32 -11.30 4.38
C LYS A 160 4.48 -11.24 5.65
N ASN A 161 5.17 -10.95 6.76
CA ASN A 161 4.55 -10.85 8.06
C ASN A 161 3.72 -9.55 8.14
N TYR A 162 2.41 -9.70 8.21
CA TYR A 162 1.47 -8.59 8.30
C TYR A 162 1.62 -7.81 9.62
N ASP A 163 1.82 -8.51 10.74
CA ASP A 163 1.89 -7.83 12.05
C ASP A 163 3.10 -6.90 12.13
N LYS A 164 4.25 -7.30 11.56
CA LYS A 164 5.43 -6.43 11.43
C LYS A 164 5.13 -5.21 10.57
N ILE A 165 4.45 -5.40 9.42
CA ILE A 165 4.08 -4.31 8.51
C ILE A 165 3.10 -3.35 9.19
N LYS A 166 2.08 -3.87 9.88
CA LYS A 166 1.11 -3.11 10.65
C LYS A 166 1.77 -2.28 11.74
N THR A 167 2.57 -2.93 12.60
CA THR A 167 3.28 -2.23 13.70
C THR A 167 4.12 -1.07 13.16
N LEU A 168 4.85 -1.32 12.09
CA LEU A 168 5.65 -0.28 11.43
C LEU A 168 4.77 0.86 10.86
N GLY A 169 3.66 0.52 10.22
CA GLY A 169 2.71 1.50 9.69
C GLY A 169 2.18 2.43 10.77
N MET A 170 1.80 1.87 11.94
CA MET A 170 1.31 2.65 13.09
C MET A 170 2.42 3.55 13.69
N ILE A 171 3.66 3.08 13.79
CA ILE A 171 4.79 3.91 14.24
C ILE A 171 4.99 5.10 13.28
N LEU A 172 4.91 4.85 11.97
CA LEU A 172 5.09 5.90 10.96
C LEU A 172 3.90 6.87 10.91
N GLU A 173 2.68 6.42 11.22
CA GLU A 173 1.53 7.30 11.42
C GLU A 173 1.81 8.34 12.49
N ASP A 174 2.30 7.90 13.65
CA ASP A 174 2.65 8.79 14.76
C ASP A 174 3.83 9.72 14.40
N GLU A 175 4.85 9.19 13.73
CA GLU A 175 6.07 9.93 13.38
C GLU A 175 5.80 11.03 12.32
N TYR A 176 5.03 10.72 11.28
CA TYR A 176 4.79 11.62 10.15
C TYR A 176 3.48 12.40 10.26
N GLY A 177 2.59 12.03 11.19
CA GLY A 177 1.27 12.64 11.33
C GLY A 177 0.40 12.47 10.09
N ILE A 178 0.43 11.28 9.47
CA ILE A 178 -0.35 10.88 8.30
C ILE A 178 -0.98 9.52 8.56
N SER A 179 -2.28 9.34 8.30
CA SER A 179 -3.00 8.13 8.70
C SER A 179 -2.53 6.88 7.96
N TYR A 180 -2.21 5.82 8.70
CA TYR A 180 -1.91 4.51 8.14
C TYR A 180 -3.21 3.71 7.95
N LEU A 181 -3.50 3.32 6.71
CA LEU A 181 -4.64 2.46 6.40
C LEU A 181 -4.30 1.00 6.72
N ASP A 182 -4.74 0.52 7.90
CA ASP A 182 -4.47 -0.82 8.42
C ASP A 182 -5.34 -1.87 7.71
N ILE A 183 -4.84 -2.41 6.58
CA ILE A 183 -5.50 -3.47 5.82
C ILE A 183 -4.59 -4.69 5.65
N ASP A 184 -5.06 -5.86 6.10
CA ASP A 184 -4.49 -7.14 5.69
C ASP A 184 -5.08 -7.56 4.34
N PHE A 185 -4.33 -7.28 3.28
CA PHE A 185 -4.75 -7.63 1.91
C PHE A 185 -4.77 -9.14 1.63
N LYS A 186 -4.19 -10.01 2.48
CA LYS A 186 -4.34 -11.47 2.36
C LYS A 186 -5.74 -11.94 2.69
N LYS A 187 -6.41 -11.27 3.63
CA LYS A 187 -7.79 -11.62 4.01
C LYS A 187 -8.73 -11.52 2.83
N LYS A 188 -9.86 -12.23 2.90
CA LYS A 188 -10.86 -12.32 1.81
C LYS A 188 -10.24 -12.84 0.50
N ASN A 189 -9.34 -13.83 0.60
CA ASN A 189 -8.68 -14.47 -0.55
C ASN A 189 -7.86 -13.51 -1.44
N GLY A 190 -7.35 -12.40 -0.91
CA GLY A 190 -6.68 -11.37 -1.69
C GLY A 190 -5.48 -11.85 -2.50
N PHE A 191 -4.69 -12.81 -1.98
CA PHE A 191 -3.61 -13.42 -2.77
C PHE A 191 -4.13 -14.21 -3.97
N ALA A 192 -5.14 -15.07 -3.76
CA ALA A 192 -5.75 -15.83 -4.86
C ALA A 192 -6.37 -14.90 -5.91
N ARG A 193 -7.06 -13.83 -5.46
CA ARG A 193 -7.61 -12.81 -6.35
C ARG A 193 -6.50 -12.10 -7.15
N SER A 194 -5.36 -11.80 -6.54
CA SER A 194 -4.21 -11.21 -7.24
C SER A 194 -3.62 -12.13 -8.32
N VAL A 195 -3.67 -13.45 -8.10
CA VAL A 195 -3.27 -14.44 -9.11
C VAL A 195 -4.24 -14.46 -10.29
N GLU A 196 -5.52 -14.47 -10.01
CA GLU A 196 -6.59 -14.45 -11.02
C GLU A 196 -6.50 -13.18 -11.90
N MET A 197 -6.49 -12.00 -11.28
CA MET A 197 -6.38 -10.73 -11.99
C MET A 197 -5.08 -10.60 -12.79
N SER A 198 -3.97 -11.14 -12.26
CA SER A 198 -2.71 -11.14 -13.02
C SER A 198 -2.81 -11.92 -14.33
N LYS A 199 -3.58 -13.03 -14.34
CA LYS A 199 -3.85 -13.79 -15.56
C LYS A 199 -4.78 -13.02 -16.49
N GLN A 200 -5.83 -12.41 -15.93
CA GLN A 200 -6.79 -11.59 -16.68
C GLN A 200 -6.11 -10.46 -17.45
N TYR A 201 -5.17 -9.76 -16.81
CA TYR A 201 -4.44 -8.63 -17.40
C TYR A 201 -3.13 -9.05 -18.11
N GLY A 202 -2.80 -10.35 -18.19
CA GLY A 202 -1.59 -10.85 -18.84
C GLY A 202 -0.30 -10.34 -18.18
N LEU A 203 -0.27 -10.17 -16.86
CA LEU A 203 0.84 -9.55 -16.15
C LEU A 203 1.99 -10.53 -15.89
N TYR A 204 3.21 -10.06 -16.04
CA TYR A 204 4.40 -10.78 -15.57
C TYR A 204 4.33 -10.99 -14.05
N ARG A 205 4.49 -12.24 -13.61
CA ARG A 205 4.56 -12.61 -12.19
C ARG A 205 5.97 -13.09 -11.85
N GLN A 206 6.62 -12.31 -10.99
CA GLN A 206 7.95 -12.64 -10.48
C GLN A 206 7.91 -13.87 -9.54
N GLY A 207 8.97 -14.67 -9.59
CA GLY A 207 9.12 -15.83 -8.72
C GLY A 207 9.78 -15.54 -7.37
N PHE A 208 10.35 -14.33 -7.15
CA PHE A 208 11.11 -13.98 -5.94
C PHE A 208 10.79 -12.55 -5.48
N CYS A 209 11.24 -12.20 -4.27
CA CYS A 209 10.90 -10.91 -3.64
C CYS A 209 11.50 -9.69 -4.36
N GLY A 210 12.64 -9.85 -5.06
CA GLY A 210 13.29 -8.79 -5.83
C GLY A 210 14.72 -8.50 -5.40
N CYS A 211 15.13 -8.77 -4.16
CA CYS A 211 16.52 -8.66 -3.76
C CYS A 211 17.34 -9.87 -4.26
N GLU A 212 18.62 -9.65 -4.51
CA GLU A 212 19.55 -10.70 -4.96
C GLU A 212 19.61 -11.89 -3.99
N TYR A 213 19.59 -11.65 -2.68
CA TYR A 213 19.61 -12.72 -1.66
C TYR A 213 18.40 -13.65 -1.76
N ALA A 214 17.21 -13.11 -2.03
CA ALA A 214 16.02 -13.93 -2.24
C ALA A 214 16.08 -14.70 -3.56
N LYS A 215 16.71 -14.13 -4.59
CA LYS A 215 16.95 -14.80 -5.88
C LYS A 215 17.89 -15.99 -5.71
N LEU A 216 19.06 -15.77 -5.08
CA LEU A 216 20.06 -16.81 -4.82
C LEU A 216 19.49 -17.95 -3.95
N ALA A 217 18.75 -17.61 -2.89
CA ALA A 217 18.12 -18.63 -2.05
C ALA A 217 17.10 -19.48 -2.82
N GLN A 218 16.36 -18.89 -3.75
CA GLN A 218 15.41 -19.62 -4.59
C GLN A 218 16.11 -20.51 -5.62
N GLU A 219 17.20 -20.03 -6.22
CA GLU A 219 18.02 -20.79 -7.17
C GLU A 219 18.62 -22.03 -6.50
N ALA A 220 19.24 -21.86 -5.32
CA ALA A 220 19.79 -22.94 -4.52
C ALA A 220 18.73 -24.00 -4.13
N LYS A 221 17.51 -23.56 -3.79
CA LYS A 221 16.41 -24.48 -3.49
C LYS A 221 16.00 -25.31 -4.73
N ARG A 222 15.93 -24.69 -5.90
CA ARG A 222 15.58 -25.38 -7.15
C ARG A 222 16.63 -26.42 -7.57
N GLU A 223 17.91 -26.16 -7.27
CA GLU A 223 19.01 -27.11 -7.53
C GLU A 223 18.92 -28.32 -6.61
N ASN A 224 18.55 -28.13 -5.33
CA ASN A 224 18.40 -29.22 -4.37
C ASN A 224 17.14 -30.08 -4.60
N ASP A 225 16.12 -29.56 -5.27
CA ASP A 225 14.86 -30.26 -5.59
C ASP A 225 14.95 -31.05 -6.91
N ARG A 226 16.11 -31.02 -7.61
CA ARG A 226 16.39 -31.78 -8.86
C ARG A 226 17.20 -33.03 -8.59
#